data_990ba3b5de0dca5511f61e6e197c6c13
#
_entry.id   990ba3b5de0dca5511f61e6e197c6c13
#
_cell.length_a   1.000
_cell.length_b   1.000
_cell.length_c   1.000
_cell.angle_alpha   90.00
_cell.angle_beta   90.00
_cell.angle_gamma   90.00
#
_symmetry.space_group_name_H-M   'P 1'
#
loop_
_entity.id
_entity.type
_entity.pdbx_description
1 polymer ?
#
loop_
_entity_poly.entity_id
_entity_poly.type
_entity_poly.pdbx_seq_one_letter_code
_entity_poly.pdbx_strand_id
1 'polypeptide(L)'
;MKGLVLEGGGTKGAYQLGAYKALKELGMEFDGIVGTSIGALNAAFIIQGDYDIMEDIWLNQDYKSFMIIEEDLYEKYKNTEFKVKDIVAIVDLMNRVRKNEGIDITPLKNLLKEYIDEDKIRKSSKDFGLVTVYLDKKIIPQHLMKEDIPEGQLVD
;
A
#
# COMPACT_ATOMS: atom_id res chain seq x y z
N MET A 1 -15.87 12.46 15.72
CA MET A 1 -14.91 11.46 15.17
C MET A 1 -15.02 11.52 13.66
N LYS A 2 -13.88 11.71 12.97
CA LYS A 2 -13.78 11.70 11.50
C LYS A 2 -12.77 10.63 11.11
N GLY A 3 -13.16 9.69 10.26
CA GLY A 3 -12.29 8.66 9.73
C GLY A 3 -11.94 8.94 8.27
N LEU A 4 -10.73 8.58 7.85
CA LEU A 4 -10.30 8.56 6.46
C LEU A 4 -10.12 7.11 6.02
N VAL A 5 -10.70 6.76 4.87
CA VAL A 5 -10.55 5.42 4.29
C VAL A 5 -9.79 5.54 2.97
N LEU A 6 -8.69 4.80 2.87
CA LEU A 6 -7.81 4.79 1.70
C LEU A 6 -7.89 3.42 1.01
N GLU A 7 -8.42 3.41 -0.21
CA GLU A 7 -8.55 2.17 -0.98
C GLU A 7 -7.21 1.63 -1.49
N GLY A 8 -7.18 0.37 -1.89
CA GLY A 8 -6.10 -0.19 -2.69
C GLY A 8 -6.10 0.34 -4.13
N GLY A 9 -5.01 0.12 -4.86
CA GLY A 9 -4.98 0.50 -6.27
C GLY A 9 -3.62 0.82 -6.85
N GLY A 10 -2.54 0.34 -6.25
CA GLY A 10 -1.18 0.53 -6.76
C GLY A 10 -0.85 2.01 -6.96
N THR A 11 -0.53 2.42 -8.20
CA THR A 11 -0.14 3.80 -8.53
C THR A 11 -1.19 4.87 -8.19
N LYS A 12 -2.46 4.50 -7.97
CA LYS A 12 -3.48 5.43 -7.47
C LYS A 12 -3.20 5.98 -6.07
N GLY A 13 -2.26 5.36 -5.33
CA GLY A 13 -1.78 5.88 -4.06
C GLY A 13 -1.23 7.31 -4.14
N ALA A 14 -0.60 7.67 -5.26
CA ALA A 14 -0.14 9.05 -5.49
C ALA A 14 -1.31 10.08 -5.49
N TYR A 15 -2.46 9.70 -6.06
CA TYR A 15 -3.67 10.54 -5.99
C TYR A 15 -4.17 10.70 -4.55
N GLN A 16 -4.16 9.63 -3.77
CA GLN A 16 -4.58 9.68 -2.35
C GLN A 16 -3.71 10.65 -1.55
N LEU A 17 -2.40 10.65 -1.84
CA LEU A 17 -1.45 11.56 -1.23
C LEU A 17 -1.80 13.03 -1.52
N GLY A 18 -2.03 13.38 -2.78
CA GLY A 18 -2.44 14.72 -3.17
C GLY A 18 -3.78 15.14 -2.55
N ALA A 19 -4.75 14.22 -2.51
CA ALA A 19 -6.03 14.46 -1.87
C ALA A 19 -5.89 14.72 -0.36
N TYR A 20 -5.07 13.92 0.33
CA TYR A 20 -4.78 14.13 1.75
C TYR A 20 -4.11 15.47 2.01
N LYS A 21 -3.14 15.86 1.18
CA LYS A 21 -2.47 17.18 1.24
C LYS A 21 -3.49 18.32 1.17
N ALA A 22 -4.37 18.27 0.18
CA ALA A 22 -5.43 19.29 0.02
C ALA A 22 -6.38 19.33 1.23
N LEU A 23 -6.78 18.18 1.77
CA LEU A 23 -7.62 18.10 2.97
C LEU A 23 -6.92 18.72 4.18
N LYS A 24 -5.63 18.47 4.35
CA LYS A 24 -4.80 19.05 5.40
C LYS A 24 -4.68 20.56 5.27
N GLU A 25 -4.46 21.07 4.05
CA GLU A 25 -4.43 22.51 3.75
C GLU A 25 -5.77 23.21 4.06
N LEU A 26 -6.89 22.49 3.91
CA LEU A 26 -8.22 22.95 4.30
C LEU A 26 -8.50 22.85 5.81
N GLY A 27 -7.51 22.46 6.62
CA GLY A 27 -7.64 22.33 8.07
C GLY A 27 -8.46 21.12 8.50
N MET A 28 -8.62 20.11 7.65
CA MET A 28 -9.31 18.89 8.03
C MET A 28 -8.39 17.96 8.84
N GLU A 29 -8.88 17.58 10.01
CA GLU A 29 -8.23 16.61 10.89
C GLU A 29 -9.04 15.32 10.93
N PHE A 30 -8.32 14.19 11.04
CA PHE A 30 -8.91 12.85 11.14
C PHE A 30 -8.50 12.19 12.45
N ASP A 31 -9.46 11.56 13.11
CA ASP A 31 -9.26 10.82 14.35
C ASP A 31 -8.68 9.41 14.09
N GLY A 32 -8.88 8.88 12.88
CA GLY A 32 -8.36 7.57 12.48
C GLY A 32 -8.28 7.42 10.96
N ILE A 33 -7.40 6.52 10.51
CA ILE A 33 -7.20 6.20 9.10
C ILE A 33 -7.15 4.68 8.93
N VAL A 34 -7.92 4.18 7.98
CA VAL A 34 -7.93 2.77 7.60
C VAL A 34 -7.55 2.64 6.13
N GLY A 35 -6.67 1.71 5.80
CA GLY A 35 -6.22 1.52 4.44
C GLY A 35 -6.17 0.06 3.99
N THR A 36 -6.18 -0.11 2.67
CA THR A 36 -6.01 -1.42 2.01
C THR A 36 -4.87 -1.33 1.01
N SER A 37 -3.95 -2.32 0.99
CA SER A 37 -2.82 -2.34 0.05
C SER A 37 -2.04 -1.02 0.12
N ILE A 38 -1.82 -0.33 -1.01
CA ILE A 38 -1.13 0.97 -1.05
C ILE A 38 -1.79 2.02 -0.15
N GLY A 39 -3.11 1.94 0.06
CA GLY A 39 -3.81 2.81 1.00
C GLY A 39 -3.40 2.55 2.46
N ALA A 40 -3.04 1.32 2.83
CA ALA A 40 -2.51 1.00 4.15
C ALA A 40 -1.12 1.60 4.35
N LEU A 41 -0.26 1.58 3.30
CA LEU A 41 1.05 2.22 3.33
C LEU A 41 0.93 3.73 3.51
N ASN A 42 0.09 4.37 2.70
CA ASN A 42 -0.17 5.80 2.83
C ASN A 42 -0.72 6.15 4.23
N ALA A 43 -1.65 5.33 4.76
CA ALA A 43 -2.19 5.50 6.10
C ALA A 43 -1.10 5.43 7.18
N ALA A 44 -0.19 4.47 7.09
CA ALA A 44 0.91 4.31 8.04
C ALA A 44 1.80 5.57 8.09
N PHE A 45 2.25 6.08 6.94
CA PHE A 45 3.04 7.30 6.86
C PHE A 45 2.30 8.53 7.41
N ILE A 46 1.00 8.64 7.15
CA ILE A 46 0.19 9.75 7.67
C ILE A 46 0.06 9.65 9.20
N ILE A 47 -0.17 8.45 9.74
CA ILE A 47 -0.34 8.23 11.18
C ILE A 47 0.97 8.47 11.95
N GLN A 48 2.12 8.06 11.38
CA GLN A 48 3.42 8.32 12.00
C GLN A 48 3.89 9.77 11.84
N GLY A 49 3.24 10.57 10.97
CA GLY A 49 3.53 12.00 10.79
C GLY A 49 4.61 12.30 9.75
N ASP A 50 5.08 11.31 9.02
CA ASP A 50 6.17 11.43 8.04
C ASP A 50 5.63 11.60 6.60
N TYR A 51 4.68 12.53 6.43
CA TYR A 51 4.06 12.81 5.15
C TYR A 51 5.08 13.20 4.06
N ASP A 52 6.07 14.01 4.41
CA ASP A 52 7.05 14.52 3.45
C ASP A 52 7.93 13.39 2.90
N ILE A 53 8.25 12.40 3.73
CA ILE A 53 8.98 11.19 3.30
C ILE A 53 8.13 10.40 2.32
N MET A 54 6.84 10.23 2.59
CA MET A 54 5.93 9.54 1.68
C MET A 54 5.79 10.30 0.34
N GLU A 55 5.71 11.64 0.36
CA GLU A 55 5.68 12.46 -0.86
C GLU A 55 6.95 12.25 -1.68
N ASP A 56 8.12 12.24 -1.05
CA ASP A 56 9.40 12.00 -1.72
C ASP A 56 9.47 10.59 -2.34
N ILE A 57 9.01 9.57 -1.62
CA ILE A 57 8.92 8.21 -2.14
C ILE A 57 8.04 8.16 -3.41
N TRP A 58 6.86 8.79 -3.39
CA TRP A 58 5.96 8.81 -4.55
C TRP A 58 6.52 9.57 -5.75
N LEU A 59 7.30 10.62 -5.52
CA LEU A 59 7.85 11.47 -6.59
C LEU A 59 9.14 10.89 -7.19
N ASN A 60 9.96 10.20 -6.40
CA ASN A 60 11.33 9.87 -6.75
C ASN A 60 11.63 8.37 -6.84
N GLN A 61 10.73 7.50 -6.30
CA GLN A 61 10.95 6.06 -6.36
C GLN A 61 10.38 5.45 -7.64
N ASP A 62 11.12 4.50 -8.20
CA ASP A 62 10.67 3.68 -9.33
C ASP A 62 9.84 2.48 -8.82
N TYR A 63 9.03 1.87 -9.69
CA TYR A 63 8.27 0.65 -9.39
C TYR A 63 9.17 -0.49 -8.88
N LYS A 64 10.43 -0.53 -9.30
CA LYS A 64 11.45 -1.50 -8.82
C LYS A 64 11.74 -1.40 -7.32
N SER A 65 11.42 -0.27 -6.71
CA SER A 65 11.51 -0.08 -5.26
C SER A 65 10.39 -0.79 -4.49
N PHE A 66 9.33 -1.21 -5.18
CA PHE A 66 8.18 -1.85 -4.56
C PHE A 66 8.09 -3.35 -4.84
N MET A 67 8.52 -3.79 -6.02
CA MET A 67 8.42 -5.21 -6.40
C MET A 67 9.42 -5.58 -7.50
N ILE A 68 9.82 -6.84 -7.52
CA ILE A 68 10.60 -7.40 -8.62
C ILE A 68 9.63 -7.88 -9.71
N ILE A 69 9.67 -7.21 -10.86
CA ILE A 69 8.93 -7.61 -12.07
C ILE A 69 9.96 -7.84 -13.18
N GLU A 70 9.79 -8.92 -13.93
CA GLU A 70 10.62 -9.19 -15.12
C GLU A 70 10.53 -8.01 -16.10
N GLU A 71 11.68 -7.53 -16.60
CA GLU A 71 11.79 -6.32 -17.43
C GLU A 71 10.95 -6.40 -18.70
N ASP A 72 10.89 -7.56 -19.34
CA ASP A 72 10.06 -7.83 -20.52
C ASP A 72 8.55 -7.67 -20.24
N LEU A 73 8.13 -8.05 -19.06
CA LEU A 73 6.74 -7.88 -18.60
C LEU A 73 6.42 -6.40 -18.38
N TYR A 74 7.32 -5.67 -17.76
CA TYR A 74 7.15 -4.25 -17.49
C TYR A 74 7.08 -3.43 -18.78
N GLU A 75 8.04 -3.61 -19.71
CA GLU A 75 8.07 -2.87 -20.98
C GLU A 75 6.84 -3.18 -21.85
N LYS A 76 6.31 -4.40 -21.78
CA LYS A 76 5.10 -4.80 -22.47
C LYS A 76 3.86 -4.04 -21.96
N TYR A 77 3.79 -3.72 -20.67
CA TYR A 77 2.61 -3.10 -20.04
C TYR A 77 2.71 -1.60 -19.85
N LYS A 78 3.91 -1.04 -19.80
CA LYS A 78 4.18 0.39 -19.58
C LYS A 78 3.45 1.32 -20.56
N ASN A 79 3.28 0.88 -21.81
CA ASN A 79 2.73 1.68 -22.92
C ASN A 79 1.39 1.16 -23.42
N THR A 80 0.73 0.26 -22.72
CA THR A 80 -0.49 -0.39 -23.24
C THR A 80 -1.74 0.35 -22.79
N GLU A 81 -2.43 1.02 -23.73
CA GLU A 81 -3.85 1.34 -23.54
C GLU A 81 -4.62 0.03 -23.37
N PHE A 82 -5.36 -0.11 -22.28
CA PHE A 82 -6.09 -1.32 -21.90
C PHE A 82 -7.04 -1.75 -23.04
N LYS A 83 -6.73 -2.85 -23.69
CA LYS A 83 -7.58 -3.46 -24.76
C LYS A 83 -7.99 -4.87 -24.34
N VAL A 84 -9.06 -5.40 -24.91
CA VAL A 84 -9.60 -6.75 -24.58
C VAL A 84 -8.55 -7.87 -24.67
N LYS A 85 -7.55 -7.74 -25.55
CA LYS A 85 -6.40 -8.67 -25.63
C LYS A 85 -5.49 -8.65 -24.39
N ASP A 86 -5.59 -7.63 -23.57
CA ASP A 86 -4.79 -7.50 -22.35
C ASP A 86 -5.35 -8.37 -21.21
N ILE A 87 -6.61 -8.82 -21.33
CA ILE A 87 -7.20 -9.82 -20.41
C ILE A 87 -6.40 -11.13 -20.46
N VAL A 88 -5.98 -11.57 -21.64
CA VAL A 88 -5.16 -12.78 -21.81
C VAL A 88 -3.80 -12.60 -21.11
N ALA A 89 -3.22 -11.42 -21.21
CA ALA A 89 -1.95 -11.09 -20.58
C ALA A 89 -2.06 -10.98 -19.06
N ILE A 90 -3.18 -10.44 -18.54
CA ILE A 90 -3.46 -10.44 -17.09
C ILE A 90 -3.63 -11.87 -16.58
N VAL A 91 -4.33 -12.73 -17.32
CA VAL A 91 -4.50 -14.14 -16.95
C VAL A 91 -3.16 -14.87 -16.98
N ASP A 92 -2.29 -14.58 -17.96
CA ASP A 92 -0.94 -15.15 -18.02
C ASP A 92 -0.06 -14.67 -16.85
N LEU A 93 -0.11 -13.38 -16.54
CA LEU A 93 0.54 -12.83 -15.34
C LEU A 93 0.04 -13.50 -14.06
N MET A 94 -1.28 -13.62 -13.89
CA MET A 94 -1.86 -14.30 -12.74
C MET A 94 -1.43 -15.77 -12.64
N ASN A 95 -1.32 -16.46 -13.78
CA ASN A 95 -0.86 -17.84 -13.82
C ASN A 95 0.65 -17.96 -13.47
N ARG A 96 1.49 -17.01 -13.91
CA ARG A 96 2.91 -16.95 -13.54
C ARG A 96 3.08 -16.64 -12.06
N VAL A 97 2.37 -15.64 -11.54
CA VAL A 97 2.34 -15.30 -10.11
C VAL A 97 1.93 -16.51 -9.27
N ARG A 98 0.90 -17.25 -9.72
CA ARG A 98 0.45 -18.47 -9.05
C ARG A 98 1.47 -19.61 -9.12
N LYS A 99 2.20 -19.76 -10.23
CA LYS A 99 3.25 -20.77 -10.40
C LYS A 99 4.49 -20.49 -9.55
N ASN A 100 4.82 -19.21 -9.36
CA ASN A 100 5.99 -18.73 -8.63
C ASN A 100 5.70 -18.40 -7.17
N GLU A 101 4.56 -18.88 -6.63
CA GLU A 101 4.15 -18.64 -5.23
C GLU A 101 3.95 -17.16 -4.85
N GLY A 102 3.78 -16.28 -5.83
CA GLY A 102 3.54 -14.86 -5.63
C GLY A 102 4.49 -13.93 -6.37
N ILE A 103 4.34 -12.64 -6.15
CA ILE A 103 5.27 -11.61 -6.63
C ILE A 103 6.31 -11.39 -5.52
N ASP A 104 7.58 -11.28 -5.90
CA ASP A 104 8.62 -10.92 -4.94
C ASP A 104 8.46 -9.46 -4.48
N ILE A 105 8.03 -9.28 -3.25
CA ILE A 105 7.84 -7.99 -2.59
C ILE A 105 8.98 -7.65 -1.63
N THR A 106 10.11 -8.33 -1.73
CA THR A 106 11.29 -8.04 -0.89
C THR A 106 11.71 -6.57 -0.95
N PRO A 107 11.72 -5.88 -2.10
CA PRO A 107 12.01 -4.45 -2.15
C PRO A 107 11.04 -3.62 -1.31
N LEU A 108 9.73 -3.89 -1.40
CA LEU A 108 8.71 -3.22 -0.59
C LEU A 108 8.92 -3.48 0.91
N LYS A 109 9.19 -4.73 1.31
CA LYS A 109 9.48 -5.04 2.71
C LYS A 109 10.69 -4.29 3.24
N ASN A 110 11.75 -4.17 2.45
CA ASN A 110 12.94 -3.42 2.83
C ASN A 110 12.63 -1.93 2.98
N LEU A 111 11.91 -1.35 2.03
CA LEU A 111 11.46 0.05 2.11
C LEU A 111 10.60 0.29 3.35
N LEU A 112 9.66 -0.60 3.65
CA LEU A 112 8.84 -0.47 4.85
C LEU A 112 9.66 -0.56 6.14
N LYS A 113 10.62 -1.49 6.21
CA LYS A 113 11.53 -1.60 7.37
C LYS A 113 12.44 -0.40 7.55
N GLU A 114 12.76 0.31 6.47
CA GLU A 114 13.58 1.53 6.51
C GLU A 114 12.78 2.75 6.99
N TYR A 115 11.52 2.88 6.53
CA TYR A 115 10.76 4.13 6.71
C TYR A 115 9.59 4.02 7.69
N ILE A 116 9.10 2.85 8.02
CA ILE A 116 7.99 2.69 8.96
C ILE A 116 8.51 2.55 10.38
N ASP A 117 8.10 3.50 11.21
CA ASP A 117 8.36 3.52 12.65
C ASP A 117 7.11 3.01 13.40
N GLU A 118 7.12 1.72 13.73
CA GLU A 118 6.02 1.08 14.45
C GLU A 118 5.72 1.78 15.79
N ASP A 119 6.74 2.23 16.49
CA ASP A 119 6.62 2.95 17.76
C ASP A 119 5.83 4.25 17.61
N LYS A 120 6.12 5.04 16.56
CA LYS A 120 5.37 6.25 16.27
C LYS A 120 3.90 5.94 15.98
N ILE A 121 3.62 4.90 15.18
CA ILE A 121 2.25 4.49 14.85
C ILE A 121 1.50 4.08 16.11
N ARG A 122 2.10 3.24 16.96
CA ARG A 122 1.48 2.76 18.20
C ARG A 122 1.23 3.87 19.21
N LYS A 123 2.16 4.82 19.35
CA LYS A 123 2.04 5.98 20.25
C LYS A 123 1.11 7.07 19.73
N SER A 124 0.72 7.02 18.46
CA SER A 124 -0.23 7.98 17.89
C SER A 124 -1.58 7.90 18.61
N SER A 125 -2.14 9.08 18.93
CA SER A 125 -3.51 9.17 19.45
C SER A 125 -4.58 8.88 18.40
N LYS A 126 -4.19 8.76 17.13
CA LYS A 126 -5.10 8.44 16.03
C LYS A 126 -5.22 6.93 15.86
N ASP A 127 -6.41 6.49 15.50
CA ASP A 127 -6.65 5.09 15.14
C ASP A 127 -5.96 4.76 13.82
N PHE A 128 -5.30 3.61 13.77
CA PHE A 128 -4.75 3.06 12.53
C PHE A 128 -5.30 1.66 12.31
N GLY A 129 -5.80 1.41 11.11
CA GLY A 129 -6.29 0.10 10.71
C GLY A 129 -5.90 -0.25 9.29
N LEU A 130 -5.83 -1.54 9.04
CA LEU A 130 -5.59 -2.08 7.70
C LEU A 130 -6.57 -3.20 7.37
N VAL A 131 -6.86 -3.33 6.09
CA VAL A 131 -7.66 -4.45 5.57
C VAL A 131 -6.75 -5.34 4.73
N THR A 132 -6.69 -6.58 5.11
CA THR A 132 -5.95 -7.64 4.42
C THR A 132 -6.85 -8.82 4.12
N VAL A 133 -6.31 -9.85 3.49
CA VAL A 133 -7.01 -11.11 3.24
C VAL A 133 -6.17 -12.26 3.77
N TYR A 134 -6.81 -13.14 4.48
CA TYR A 134 -6.24 -14.43 4.86
C TYR A 134 -6.65 -15.49 3.83
N LEU A 135 -5.65 -16.20 3.30
CA LEU A 135 -5.84 -17.26 2.31
C LEU A 135 -5.75 -18.62 3.03
N ASP A 136 -6.90 -19.23 3.26
CA ASP A 136 -7.02 -20.64 3.61
C ASP A 136 -7.84 -21.33 2.50
N LYS A 137 -8.74 -22.21 2.83
CA LYS A 137 -9.68 -22.83 1.87
C LYS A 137 -10.62 -21.80 1.22
N LYS A 138 -10.74 -20.62 1.82
CA LYS A 138 -11.50 -19.47 1.34
C LYS A 138 -10.68 -18.19 1.50
N ILE A 139 -11.01 -17.17 0.70
CA ILE A 139 -10.52 -15.81 0.87
C ILE A 139 -11.33 -15.17 1.99
N ILE A 140 -10.68 -14.82 3.09
CA ILE A 140 -11.34 -14.25 4.27
C ILE A 140 -10.77 -12.83 4.47
N PRO A 141 -11.56 -11.75 4.25
CA PRO A 141 -11.14 -10.41 4.59
C PRO A 141 -10.93 -10.29 6.11
N GLN A 142 -9.84 -9.64 6.49
CA GLN A 142 -9.52 -9.31 7.87
C GLN A 142 -9.37 -7.81 8.02
N HIS A 143 -9.94 -7.27 9.07
CA HIS A 143 -9.81 -5.88 9.50
C HIS A 143 -8.97 -5.89 10.77
N LEU A 144 -7.79 -5.32 10.70
CA LEU A 144 -6.84 -5.29 11.81
C LEU A 144 -6.60 -3.84 12.21
N MET A 145 -6.84 -3.54 13.48
CA MET A 145 -6.40 -2.29 14.09
C MET A 145 -4.97 -2.47 14.61
N LYS A 146 -4.26 -1.38 14.83
CA LYS A 146 -2.87 -1.42 15.33
C LYS A 146 -2.73 -2.22 16.63
N GLU A 147 -3.79 -2.26 17.45
CA GLU A 147 -3.87 -3.03 18.70
C GLU A 147 -4.03 -4.54 18.48
N ASP A 148 -4.56 -4.95 17.34
CA ASP A 148 -4.74 -6.38 16.97
C ASP A 148 -3.46 -7.02 16.44
N ILE A 149 -2.48 -6.20 16.04
CA ILE A 149 -1.23 -6.64 15.45
C ILE A 149 -0.19 -6.79 16.57
N PRO A 150 0.45 -7.95 16.74
CA PRO A 150 1.49 -8.14 17.74
C PRO A 150 2.63 -7.12 17.57
N GLU A 151 3.21 -6.70 18.69
CA GLU A 151 4.33 -5.76 18.69
C GLU A 151 5.53 -6.31 17.91
N GLY A 152 6.13 -5.47 17.08
CA GLY A 152 7.22 -5.83 16.17
C GLY A 152 6.79 -6.47 14.85
N GLN A 153 5.48 -6.60 14.57
CA GLN A 153 4.95 -7.29 13.39
C GLN A 153 4.15 -6.37 12.42
N LEU A 154 4.18 -5.07 12.63
CA LEU A 154 3.39 -4.16 11.80
C LEU A 154 3.84 -4.14 10.33
N VAL A 155 5.11 -4.46 10.08
CA VAL A 155 5.74 -4.46 8.74
C VAL A 155 5.87 -5.86 8.14
N ASP A 156 5.67 -6.90 8.90
CA ASP A 156 5.78 -8.30 8.46
C ASP A 156 4.50 -8.82 7.84
#